data_a06bd97a13dd8d311d254af9e7b89825
#
_entry.id   a06bd97a13dd8d311d254af9e7b89825
#
_cell.length_a   1.000
_cell.length_b   1.000
_cell.length_c   1.000
_cell.angle_alpha   90.00
_cell.angle_beta   90.00
_cell.angle_gamma   90.00
#
_symmetry.space_group_name_H-M   'P 1'
#
loop_
_entity.id
_entity.type
_entity.pdbx_description
1 polymer ?
#
loop_
_entity_poly.entity_id
_entity_poly.type
_entity_poly.pdbx_seq_one_letter_code
_entity_poly.pdbx_strand_id
1 'polypeptide(L)'
;VPIRKDNKCKWGCIDIDVYDGLDHKKIIRKLKEKNIPVIVFRSKSGGAHCFIFTKEPVPAIIIRAKLKLIASVIGYARAEIYPKQDYIRVDRGDTGSFLNLPYHGNEKSIRYAFNEKGEGLKLPEFFALYDKMALTQKEVSEIEIKNEKEKEDDFKGMPPCLVTLLSDGVPNGQRNNCMYNVGVY
;
A
#
# COMPACT_ATOMS: atom_id res chain seq x y z
N VAL A 1 -10.70 1.77 -13.09
CA VAL A 1 -10.99 0.65 -12.18
C VAL A 1 -9.88 -0.38 -12.30
N PRO A 2 -9.20 -0.75 -11.20
CA PRO A 2 -8.09 -1.72 -11.28
C PRO A 2 -8.58 -3.16 -11.54
N ILE A 3 -9.70 -3.58 -10.93
CA ILE A 3 -10.22 -4.94 -11.05
C ILE A 3 -11.04 -5.12 -12.33
N ARG A 4 -10.74 -6.17 -13.08
CA ARG A 4 -11.39 -6.57 -14.32
C ARG A 4 -12.52 -7.57 -14.05
N LYS A 5 -13.33 -7.87 -15.07
CA LYS A 5 -14.42 -8.85 -14.97
C LYS A 5 -13.97 -10.27 -14.61
N ASP A 6 -12.71 -10.60 -14.88
CA ASP A 6 -12.06 -11.88 -14.53
C ASP A 6 -11.42 -11.88 -13.12
N ASN A 7 -11.72 -10.87 -12.31
CA ASN A 7 -11.20 -10.67 -10.96
C ASN A 7 -9.66 -10.54 -10.89
N LYS A 8 -9.05 -10.12 -12.00
CA LYS A 8 -7.61 -9.83 -12.09
C LYS A 8 -7.38 -8.34 -12.28
N CYS A 9 -6.17 -7.89 -11.98
CA CYS A 9 -5.71 -6.52 -12.18
C CYS A 9 -4.30 -6.49 -12.76
N LYS A 10 -3.98 -5.43 -13.51
CA LYS A 10 -2.64 -5.11 -13.99
C LYS A 10 -1.93 -4.09 -13.10
N TRP A 11 -2.60 -3.60 -12.10
CA TRP A 11 -2.05 -2.68 -11.10
C TRP A 11 -2.88 -2.71 -9.82
N GLY A 12 -2.27 -2.32 -8.73
CA GLY A 12 -2.94 -2.00 -7.49
C GLY A 12 -2.29 -0.77 -6.86
N CYS A 13 -2.95 -0.15 -5.89
CA CYS A 13 -2.50 1.09 -5.29
C CYS A 13 -2.79 1.15 -3.79
N ILE A 14 -1.86 1.73 -3.05
CA ILE A 14 -2.07 2.21 -1.69
C ILE A 14 -2.36 3.70 -1.82
N ASP A 15 -3.51 4.15 -1.35
CA ASP A 15 -3.96 5.54 -1.39
C ASP A 15 -3.74 6.20 -0.02
N ILE A 16 -2.74 7.07 0.05
CA ILE A 16 -2.32 7.75 1.28
C ILE A 16 -2.89 9.15 1.29
N ASP A 17 -4.00 9.33 1.99
CA ASP A 17 -4.74 10.58 2.13
C ASP A 17 -4.22 11.45 3.29
N VAL A 18 -2.94 11.78 3.24
CA VAL A 18 -2.31 12.76 4.14
C VAL A 18 -1.93 13.97 3.30
N TYR A 19 -2.59 15.09 3.53
CA TYR A 19 -2.46 16.26 2.65
C TYR A 19 -1.42 17.26 3.13
N ASP A 20 -1.34 17.47 4.44
CA ASP A 20 -0.42 18.43 5.05
C ASP A 20 0.88 17.74 5.49
N GLY A 21 1.99 18.14 4.84
CA GLY A 21 3.31 17.72 5.26
C GLY A 21 3.70 16.26 4.90
N LEU A 22 3.03 15.61 3.93
CA LEU A 22 3.44 14.28 3.49
C LEU A 22 4.83 14.32 2.84
N ASP A 23 5.78 13.63 3.45
CA ASP A 23 7.12 13.48 2.91
C ASP A 23 7.20 12.28 1.94
N HIS A 24 6.99 12.55 0.65
CA HIS A 24 7.10 11.55 -0.41
C HIS A 24 8.50 10.92 -0.49
N LYS A 25 9.56 11.70 -0.22
CA LYS A 25 10.95 11.19 -0.21
C LYS A 25 11.16 10.14 0.88
N LYS A 26 10.53 10.33 2.04
CA LYS A 26 10.59 9.35 3.14
C LYS A 26 9.91 8.03 2.74
N ILE A 27 8.78 8.08 2.04
CA ILE A 27 8.10 6.89 1.53
C ILE A 27 8.99 6.17 0.52
N ILE A 28 9.52 6.90 -0.48
CA ILE A 28 10.41 6.37 -1.52
C ILE A 28 11.63 5.70 -0.91
N ARG A 29 12.27 6.35 0.07
CA ARG A 29 13.43 5.80 0.78
C ARG A 29 13.10 4.50 1.47
N LYS A 30 12.00 4.42 2.24
CA LYS A 30 11.57 3.19 2.90
C LYS A 30 11.31 2.04 1.92
N LEU A 31 10.68 2.33 0.80
CA LEU A 31 10.41 1.33 -0.24
C LEU A 31 11.72 0.82 -0.86
N LYS A 32 12.68 1.72 -1.11
CA LYS A 32 14.00 1.38 -1.65
C LYS A 32 14.84 0.56 -0.67
N GLU A 33 14.92 0.96 0.58
CA GLU A 33 15.65 0.24 1.65
C GLU A 33 15.18 -1.21 1.80
N LYS A 34 13.90 -1.46 1.52
CA LYS A 34 13.29 -2.80 1.62
C LYS A 34 13.16 -3.52 0.27
N ASN A 35 13.74 -2.95 -0.79
CA ASN A 35 13.67 -3.48 -2.17
C ASN A 35 12.22 -3.76 -2.63
N ILE A 36 11.27 -2.91 -2.24
CA ILE A 36 9.85 -3.07 -2.60
C ILE A 36 9.58 -2.34 -3.92
N PRO A 37 9.18 -3.04 -4.99
CA PRO A 37 9.02 -2.48 -6.34
C PRO A 37 7.68 -1.74 -6.49
N VAL A 38 7.57 -0.60 -5.85
CA VAL A 38 6.39 0.28 -5.87
C VAL A 38 6.80 1.65 -6.40
N ILE A 39 6.01 2.19 -7.33
CA ILE A 39 6.19 3.54 -7.86
C ILE A 39 5.28 4.49 -7.08
N VAL A 40 5.86 5.54 -6.52
CA VAL A 40 5.16 6.57 -5.76
C VAL A 40 4.76 7.71 -6.69
N PHE A 41 3.48 8.11 -6.62
CA PHE A 41 2.93 9.26 -7.33
C PHE A 41 2.41 10.29 -6.34
N ARG A 42 2.44 11.54 -6.75
CA ARG A 42 1.69 12.60 -6.09
C ARG A 42 0.21 12.47 -6.42
N SER A 43 -0.67 12.48 -5.42
CA SER A 43 -2.12 12.54 -5.63
C SER A 43 -2.58 13.97 -5.94
N LYS A 44 -3.85 14.12 -6.35
CA LYS A 44 -4.43 15.45 -6.66
C LYS A 44 -4.33 16.41 -5.48
N SER A 45 -4.57 15.93 -4.27
CA SER A 45 -4.65 16.73 -3.05
C SER A 45 -3.32 16.84 -2.30
N GLY A 46 -2.22 16.31 -2.87
CA GLY A 46 -0.89 16.37 -2.23
C GLY A 46 -0.51 15.11 -1.44
N GLY A 47 -1.43 14.17 -1.26
CA GLY A 47 -1.16 12.85 -0.73
C GLY A 47 -0.33 11.97 -1.69
N ALA A 48 -0.23 10.68 -1.46
CA ALA A 48 0.52 9.76 -2.30
C ALA A 48 -0.31 8.57 -2.76
N HIS A 49 -0.15 8.22 -4.04
CA HIS A 49 -0.59 6.95 -4.60
C HIS A 49 0.63 6.07 -4.82
N CYS A 50 0.71 4.94 -4.13
CA CYS A 50 1.82 4.00 -4.24
C CYS A 50 1.37 2.80 -5.08
N PHE A 51 1.79 2.77 -6.35
CA PHE A 51 1.36 1.76 -7.31
C PHE A 51 2.32 0.59 -7.40
N ILE A 52 1.74 -0.62 -7.43
CA ILE A 52 2.38 -1.81 -7.97
C ILE A 52 1.81 -2.07 -9.36
N PHE A 53 2.67 -2.34 -10.33
CA PHE A 53 2.28 -2.65 -11.71
C PHE A 53 2.68 -4.07 -12.08
N THR A 54 1.90 -4.71 -12.96
CA THR A 54 2.19 -6.08 -13.41
C THR A 54 2.21 -6.20 -14.92
N LYS A 55 3.09 -7.05 -15.43
CA LYS A 55 3.23 -7.34 -16.87
C LYS A 55 2.00 -8.04 -17.43
N GLU A 56 1.45 -8.98 -16.66
CA GLU A 56 0.21 -9.71 -16.96
C GLU A 56 -0.85 -9.48 -15.87
N PRO A 57 -2.13 -9.78 -16.15
CA PRO A 57 -3.19 -9.71 -15.15
C PRO A 57 -3.00 -10.72 -14.02
N VAL A 58 -2.95 -10.25 -12.77
CA VAL A 58 -2.76 -11.00 -11.54
C VAL A 58 -4.05 -11.01 -10.72
N PRO A 59 -4.43 -12.10 -10.03
CA PRO A 59 -5.60 -12.11 -9.16
C PRO A 59 -5.61 -10.95 -8.15
N ALA A 60 -6.74 -10.25 -8.05
CA ALA A 60 -6.87 -9.07 -7.20
C ALA A 60 -6.54 -9.36 -5.73
N ILE A 61 -6.92 -10.53 -5.23
CA ILE A 61 -6.65 -10.97 -3.87
C ILE A 61 -5.14 -11.01 -3.56
N ILE A 62 -4.30 -11.43 -4.52
CA ILE A 62 -2.84 -11.49 -4.35
C ILE A 62 -2.28 -10.06 -4.25
N ILE A 63 -2.66 -9.18 -5.18
CA ILE A 63 -2.19 -7.79 -5.19
C ILE A 63 -2.62 -7.07 -3.91
N ARG A 64 -3.89 -7.22 -3.49
CA ARG A 64 -4.39 -6.60 -2.25
C ARG A 64 -3.64 -7.09 -1.00
N ALA A 65 -3.42 -8.39 -0.88
CA ALA A 65 -2.68 -8.95 0.25
C ALA A 65 -1.27 -8.33 0.35
N LYS A 66 -0.55 -8.27 -0.77
CA LYS A 66 0.79 -7.67 -0.81
C LYS A 66 0.77 -6.17 -0.51
N LEU A 67 -0.17 -5.42 -1.07
CA LEU A 67 -0.30 -3.99 -0.79
C LEU A 67 -0.61 -3.68 0.68
N LYS A 68 -1.43 -4.49 1.35
CA LYS A 68 -1.68 -4.37 2.80
C LYS A 68 -0.40 -4.53 3.62
N LEU A 69 0.41 -5.54 3.29
CA LEU A 69 1.71 -5.75 3.94
C LEU A 69 2.65 -4.57 3.69
N ILE A 70 2.74 -4.10 2.44
CA ILE A 70 3.56 -2.94 2.07
C ILE A 70 3.10 -1.69 2.83
N ALA A 71 1.79 -1.41 2.87
CA ALA A 71 1.23 -0.26 3.59
C ALA A 71 1.62 -0.28 5.08
N SER A 72 1.56 -1.46 5.72
CA SER A 72 1.98 -1.63 7.11
C SER A 72 3.46 -1.27 7.29
N VAL A 73 4.32 -1.82 6.46
CA VAL A 73 5.79 -1.65 6.55
C VAL A 73 6.24 -0.21 6.31
N ILE A 74 5.57 0.51 5.40
CA ILE A 74 5.89 1.93 5.18
C ILE A 74 5.26 2.87 6.22
N GLY A 75 4.45 2.33 7.15
CA GLY A 75 3.83 3.06 8.26
C GLY A 75 2.44 3.63 7.95
N TYR A 76 1.76 3.11 6.91
CA TYR A 76 0.43 3.55 6.48
C TYR A 76 -0.58 2.39 6.45
N ALA A 77 -0.59 1.53 7.49
CA ALA A 77 -1.45 0.35 7.57
C ALA A 77 -2.96 0.64 7.43
N ARG A 78 -3.39 1.87 7.70
CA ARG A 78 -4.80 2.31 7.59
C ARG A 78 -5.15 2.93 6.24
N ALA A 79 -4.17 3.06 5.32
CA ALA A 79 -4.41 3.61 3.99
C ALA A 79 -5.38 2.74 3.19
N GLU A 80 -6.15 3.35 2.30
CA GLU A 80 -7.03 2.61 1.40
C GLU A 80 -6.22 1.81 0.38
N ILE A 81 -6.70 0.60 0.09
CA ILE A 81 -6.06 -0.30 -0.89
C ILE A 81 -6.98 -0.50 -2.08
N TYR A 82 -6.43 -0.27 -3.27
CA TYR A 82 -7.11 -0.53 -4.54
C TYR A 82 -6.46 -1.72 -5.28
N PRO A 83 -7.26 -2.65 -5.83
CA PRO A 83 -8.73 -2.69 -5.77
C PRO A 83 -9.23 -2.85 -4.33
N LYS A 84 -10.44 -2.28 -4.03
CA LYS A 84 -11.06 -2.42 -2.71
C LYS A 84 -11.65 -3.82 -2.50
N GLN A 85 -11.91 -4.55 -3.58
CA GLN A 85 -12.51 -5.88 -3.59
C GLN A 85 -11.49 -6.94 -4.04
N ASP A 86 -11.60 -8.16 -3.51
CA ASP A 86 -10.84 -9.33 -3.98
C ASP A 86 -11.46 -9.91 -5.25
N TYR A 87 -12.78 -9.76 -5.41
CA TYR A 87 -13.57 -10.15 -6.56
C TYR A 87 -14.81 -9.26 -6.72
N ILE A 88 -15.34 -9.21 -7.92
CA ILE A 88 -16.58 -8.54 -8.26
C ILE A 88 -17.56 -9.57 -8.86
N ARG A 89 -18.85 -9.38 -8.60
CA ARG A 89 -19.93 -10.20 -9.17
C ARG A 89 -20.54 -9.48 -10.36
N VAL A 90 -20.02 -9.81 -11.54
CA VAL A 90 -20.46 -9.17 -12.79
C VAL A 90 -21.94 -9.46 -13.10
N ASP A 91 -22.41 -10.66 -12.72
CA ASP A 91 -23.81 -11.08 -12.82
C ASP A 91 -24.78 -10.21 -12.00
N ARG A 92 -24.28 -9.54 -10.97
CA ARG A 92 -25.03 -8.58 -10.14
C ARG A 92 -24.83 -7.13 -10.53
N GLY A 93 -24.08 -6.88 -11.60
CA GLY A 93 -23.73 -5.53 -12.02
C GLY A 93 -22.63 -4.85 -11.20
N ASP A 94 -21.89 -5.60 -10.39
CA ASP A 94 -20.80 -5.04 -9.60
C ASP A 94 -19.75 -4.44 -10.53
N THR A 95 -19.28 -3.24 -10.16
CA THR A 95 -18.12 -2.59 -10.74
C THR A 95 -17.10 -2.33 -9.65
N GLY A 96 -15.80 -2.49 -9.96
CA GLY A 96 -14.76 -2.18 -8.97
C GLY A 96 -14.69 -0.68 -8.67
N SER A 97 -14.10 -0.33 -7.52
CA SER A 97 -13.84 1.05 -7.15
C SER A 97 -12.82 1.69 -8.09
N PHE A 98 -13.01 2.94 -8.44
CA PHE A 98 -12.07 3.68 -9.30
C PHE A 98 -11.10 4.53 -8.47
N LEU A 99 -9.96 4.81 -9.05
CA LEU A 99 -8.96 5.73 -8.54
C LEU A 99 -8.67 6.80 -9.60
N ASN A 100 -8.32 7.99 -9.15
CA ASN A 100 -7.95 9.09 -10.05
C ASN A 100 -6.73 8.71 -10.90
N LEU A 101 -6.84 8.94 -12.22
CA LEU A 101 -5.80 8.59 -13.17
C LEU A 101 -4.54 9.44 -12.98
N PRO A 102 -3.34 8.84 -12.89
CA PRO A 102 -2.08 9.58 -12.99
C PRO A 102 -1.96 10.33 -14.33
N TYR A 103 -1.16 11.38 -14.34
CA TYR A 103 -0.90 12.22 -15.53
C TYR A 103 -2.16 12.76 -16.23
N HIS A 104 -3.29 12.85 -15.53
CA HIS A 104 -4.47 13.51 -16.07
C HIS A 104 -4.19 15.00 -16.29
N GLY A 105 -4.38 15.47 -17.51
CA GLY A 105 -4.00 16.84 -17.92
C GLY A 105 -2.61 16.92 -18.57
N ASN A 106 -2.01 15.77 -18.90
CA ASN A 106 -0.75 15.63 -19.61
C ASN A 106 0.42 16.36 -18.91
N GLU A 107 1.19 17.19 -19.59
CA GLU A 107 2.37 17.88 -19.05
C GLU A 107 2.07 18.86 -17.91
N LYS A 108 0.84 19.34 -17.81
CA LYS A 108 0.36 20.21 -16.73
C LYS A 108 -0.16 19.44 -15.51
N SER A 109 -0.03 18.12 -15.54
CA SER A 109 -0.55 17.28 -14.45
C SER A 109 0.24 17.47 -13.16
N ILE A 110 -0.50 17.67 -12.07
CA ILE A 110 0.06 17.65 -10.71
C ILE A 110 0.13 16.23 -10.13
N ARG A 111 -0.31 15.21 -10.89
CA ARG A 111 -0.37 13.78 -10.51
C ARG A 111 0.70 13.01 -11.27
N TYR A 112 1.94 13.19 -10.89
CA TYR A 112 3.11 12.62 -11.53
C TYR A 112 3.81 11.59 -10.64
N ALA A 113 4.54 10.67 -11.25
CA ALA A 113 5.42 9.74 -10.56
C ALA A 113 6.68 10.45 -10.06
N PHE A 114 7.26 9.90 -9.02
CA PHE A 114 8.57 10.31 -8.53
C PHE A 114 9.65 9.30 -8.94
N ASN A 115 10.86 9.79 -9.18
CA ASN A 115 12.05 8.97 -9.28
C ASN A 115 12.59 8.58 -7.89
N GLU A 116 13.67 7.82 -7.85
CA GLU A 116 14.32 7.37 -6.60
C GLU A 116 14.86 8.52 -5.72
N LYS A 117 15.05 9.71 -6.29
CA LYS A 117 15.51 10.92 -5.58
C LYS A 117 14.34 11.77 -5.07
N GLY A 118 13.08 11.38 -5.41
CA GLY A 118 11.88 12.13 -5.08
C GLY A 118 11.66 13.35 -5.98
N GLU A 119 12.18 13.32 -7.20
CA GLU A 119 11.94 14.33 -8.24
C GLU A 119 10.78 13.86 -9.13
N GLY A 120 9.92 14.77 -9.59
CA GLY A 120 8.80 14.46 -10.45
C GLY A 120 9.26 14.02 -11.85
N LEU A 121 8.68 12.94 -12.34
CA LEU A 121 8.96 12.41 -13.67
C LEU A 121 7.97 12.94 -14.70
N LYS A 122 8.45 13.18 -15.92
CA LYS A 122 7.60 13.35 -17.11
C LYS A 122 7.03 11.99 -17.55
N LEU A 123 5.97 12.02 -18.34
CA LEU A 123 5.29 10.81 -18.78
C LEU A 123 6.21 9.79 -19.51
N PRO A 124 7.11 10.18 -20.43
CA PRO A 124 8.04 9.22 -21.05
C PRO A 124 9.00 8.57 -20.05
N GLU A 125 9.49 9.34 -19.07
CA GLU A 125 10.38 8.86 -18.02
C GLU A 125 9.66 7.88 -17.08
N PHE A 126 8.38 8.14 -16.80
CA PHE A 126 7.54 7.19 -16.07
C PHE A 126 7.36 5.87 -16.82
N PHE A 127 7.14 5.89 -18.15
CA PHE A 127 7.03 4.64 -18.90
C PHE A 127 8.32 3.82 -18.85
N ALA A 128 9.48 4.47 -18.96
CA ALA A 128 10.77 3.79 -18.80
C ALA A 128 10.92 3.17 -17.38
N LEU A 129 10.45 3.86 -16.35
CA LEU A 129 10.43 3.34 -14.98
C LEU A 129 9.43 2.18 -14.82
N TYR A 130 8.25 2.29 -15.43
CA TYR A 130 7.24 1.24 -15.45
C TYR A 130 7.79 -0.05 -16.06
N ASP A 131 8.43 0.03 -17.24
CA ASP A 131 9.00 -1.14 -17.93
C ASP A 131 10.04 -1.86 -17.04
N LYS A 132 10.81 -1.11 -16.28
CA LYS A 132 11.80 -1.64 -15.33
C LYS A 132 11.18 -2.27 -14.10
N MET A 133 10.06 -1.70 -13.59
CA MET A 133 9.51 -2.06 -12.28
C MET A 133 8.25 -2.93 -12.34
N ALA A 134 7.65 -3.14 -13.52
CA ALA A 134 6.49 -4.00 -13.67
C ALA A 134 6.84 -5.46 -13.41
N LEU A 135 6.01 -6.14 -12.61
CA LEU A 135 6.26 -7.47 -12.08
C LEU A 135 5.44 -8.53 -12.82
N THR A 136 5.95 -9.75 -12.85
CA THR A 136 5.17 -10.95 -13.16
C THR A 136 4.33 -11.36 -11.94
N GLN A 137 3.33 -12.23 -12.13
CA GLN A 137 2.55 -12.78 -11.02
C GLN A 137 3.44 -13.50 -9.99
N LYS A 138 4.47 -14.22 -10.44
CA LYS A 138 5.42 -14.91 -9.58
C LYS A 138 6.18 -13.90 -8.70
N GLU A 139 6.76 -12.87 -9.30
CA GLU A 139 7.48 -11.82 -8.58
C GLU A 139 6.59 -11.11 -7.56
N VAL A 140 5.31 -10.83 -7.88
CA VAL A 140 4.37 -10.27 -6.91
C VAL A 140 4.18 -11.22 -5.72
N SER A 141 4.02 -12.52 -5.97
CA SER A 141 3.82 -13.51 -4.91
C SER A 141 5.07 -13.69 -4.03
N GLU A 142 6.24 -13.51 -4.60
CA GLU A 142 7.55 -13.63 -3.95
C GLU A 142 8.01 -12.36 -3.23
N ILE A 143 7.24 -11.25 -3.27
CA ILE A 143 7.56 -10.08 -2.45
C ILE A 143 7.56 -10.51 -0.97
N GLU A 144 8.75 -10.73 -0.43
CA GLU A 144 8.94 -10.98 0.99
C GLU A 144 9.18 -9.66 1.70
N ILE A 145 8.27 -9.33 2.61
CA ILE A 145 8.44 -8.18 3.48
C ILE A 145 8.83 -8.75 4.84
N LYS A 146 10.13 -8.71 5.14
CA LYS A 146 10.57 -8.94 6.50
C LYS A 146 10.00 -7.82 7.35
N ASN A 147 8.93 -8.12 8.09
CA ASN A 147 8.62 -7.30 9.25
C ASN A 147 9.87 -7.39 10.13
N GLU A 148 10.58 -6.29 10.28
CA GLU A 148 11.41 -6.15 11.47
C GLU A 148 10.38 -6.31 12.61
N LYS A 149 10.39 -7.46 13.26
CA LYS A 149 9.69 -7.64 14.52
C LYS A 149 10.11 -6.42 15.34
N GLU A 150 9.14 -5.61 15.70
CA GLU A 150 9.33 -4.63 16.76
C GLU A 150 10.06 -5.39 17.86
N LYS A 151 11.13 -4.82 18.32
CA LYS A 151 12.11 -5.45 19.19
C LYS A 151 11.35 -6.23 20.27
N GLU A 152 11.66 -7.52 20.42
CA GLU A 152 11.14 -8.38 21.49
C GLU A 152 11.34 -7.76 22.91
N ASP A 153 12.01 -6.62 23.00
CA ASP A 153 12.31 -5.90 24.22
C ASP A 153 11.15 -5.03 24.77
N ASP A 154 10.21 -4.62 23.92
CA ASP A 154 9.12 -3.73 24.38
C ASP A 154 8.08 -4.45 25.24
N PHE A 155 8.07 -5.77 25.25
CA PHE A 155 7.15 -6.59 26.06
C PHE A 155 7.82 -7.30 27.23
N LYS A 156 9.08 -7.02 27.48
CA LYS A 156 9.84 -7.66 28.56
C LYS A 156 9.30 -7.23 29.92
N GLY A 157 8.71 -8.21 30.63
CA GLY A 157 8.09 -7.98 31.94
C GLY A 157 6.59 -7.76 31.91
N MET A 158 5.97 -7.70 30.73
CA MET A 158 4.50 -7.64 30.64
C MET A 158 3.85 -8.99 30.95
N PRO A 159 2.67 -9.00 31.58
CA PRO A 159 1.87 -10.22 31.74
C PRO A 159 1.57 -10.88 30.38
N PRO A 160 1.60 -12.23 30.27
CA PRO A 160 1.36 -12.92 29.01
C PRO A 160 0.05 -12.56 28.31
N CYS A 161 -1.01 -12.26 29.09
CA CYS A 161 -2.29 -11.84 28.56
C CYS A 161 -2.24 -10.48 27.83
N LEU A 162 -1.37 -9.55 28.26
CA LEU A 162 -1.19 -8.27 27.59
C LEU A 162 -0.32 -8.43 26.33
N VAL A 163 0.68 -9.30 26.37
CA VAL A 163 1.49 -9.64 25.18
C VAL A 163 0.58 -10.20 24.09
N THR A 164 -0.29 -11.15 24.40
CA THR A 164 -1.25 -11.73 23.44
C THR A 164 -2.23 -10.67 22.91
N LEU A 165 -2.76 -9.80 23.76
CA LEU A 165 -3.66 -8.72 23.31
C LEU A 165 -2.99 -7.72 22.37
N LEU A 166 -1.71 -7.45 22.56
CA LEU A 166 -0.94 -6.54 21.71
C LEU A 166 -0.52 -7.20 20.39
N SER A 167 -0.23 -8.50 20.39
CA SER A 167 0.14 -9.26 19.18
C SER A 167 -1.06 -9.60 18.31
N ASP A 168 -2.17 -10.03 18.91
CA ASP A 168 -3.34 -10.57 18.19
C ASP A 168 -4.43 -9.50 17.96
N GLY A 169 -4.28 -8.34 18.61
CA GLY A 169 -5.23 -7.24 18.55
C GLY A 169 -6.33 -7.36 19.61
N VAL A 170 -7.03 -6.25 19.85
CA VAL A 170 -8.06 -6.14 20.88
C VAL A 170 -9.42 -6.55 20.33
N PRO A 171 -10.11 -7.53 20.93
CA PRO A 171 -11.46 -7.93 20.53
C PRO A 171 -12.45 -6.76 20.54
N ASN A 172 -13.47 -6.82 19.68
CA ASN A 172 -14.51 -5.79 19.65
C ASN A 172 -15.21 -5.68 21.01
N GLY A 173 -15.37 -4.43 21.47
CA GLY A 173 -16.00 -4.11 22.77
C GLY A 173 -15.04 -4.07 23.98
N GLN A 174 -13.78 -4.50 23.83
CA GLN A 174 -12.81 -4.52 24.94
C GLN A 174 -11.73 -3.43 24.86
N ARG A 175 -11.82 -2.51 23.91
CA ARG A 175 -10.80 -1.49 23.67
C ARG A 175 -10.48 -0.62 24.89
N ASN A 176 -11.48 -0.18 25.62
CA ASN A 176 -11.28 0.69 26.79
C ASN A 176 -10.58 -0.05 27.92
N ASN A 177 -10.97 -1.31 28.21
CA ASN A 177 -10.32 -2.12 29.25
C ASN A 177 -8.87 -2.46 28.87
N CYS A 178 -8.61 -2.74 27.59
CA CYS A 178 -7.26 -3.01 27.11
C CYS A 178 -6.37 -1.76 27.22
N MET A 179 -6.85 -0.59 26.80
CA MET A 179 -6.12 0.68 26.92
C MET A 179 -5.80 1.04 28.35
N TYR A 180 -6.71 0.79 29.28
CA TYR A 180 -6.47 1.00 30.71
C TYR A 180 -5.36 0.08 31.23
N ASN A 181 -5.43 -1.22 30.92
CA ASN A 181 -4.45 -2.19 31.38
C ASN A 181 -3.05 -1.98 30.79
N VAL A 182 -2.96 -1.55 29.52
CA VAL A 182 -1.67 -1.22 28.87
C VAL A 182 -1.08 0.08 29.41
N GLY A 183 -1.92 1.05 29.79
CA GLY A 183 -1.47 2.33 30.36
C GLY A 183 -0.94 2.27 31.79
N VAL A 184 -1.07 1.12 32.46
CA VAL A 184 -0.56 0.88 33.84
C VAL A 184 0.83 0.23 33.84
N TYR A 185 1.29 -0.29 32.69
CA TYR A 185 2.59 -0.92 32.50
C TYR A 185 3.49 -0.05 31.60
#